data_297302d98e3e70c89947cd21ffdbb017
#
_entry.id   297302d98e3e70c89947cd21ffdbb017
#
_cell.length_a   1.000
_cell.length_b   1.000
_cell.length_c   1.000
_cell.angle_alpha   90.00
_cell.angle_beta   90.00
_cell.angle_gamma   90.00
#
_symmetry.space_group_name_H-M   'P 1'
#
loop_
_entity.id
_entity.type
_entity.pdbx_description
1 polymer ?
#
loop_
_entity_poly.entity_id
_entity_poly.type
_entity_poly.pdbx_seq_one_letter_code
_entity_poly.pdbx_strand_id
1 'polypeptide(L)'
;MLSRKMLAVHDISCVGRCSLTVALPIISAVGIECSVLPTAVLSTHTGGFTGFTYRDLTEDIMPIEDHWKSLGLTFDGFYTGFLGSYEQIDLVKTLISDLSNDNTTIYVDPVMGDVGKLYSIFDSEFPKGMCKLCEKADVLMPNLTELCFMLGLEYKEGPYTWDYIDQIFREAEVFGLKKIVITGVSFEEGKIGAVFKDYETGATGQVMRDAIEGYYHGTGDVFGSALVGALESDISLNDSVRIAVDFTVGSIKRTHESGADVRYGVDFEEGLGEYNRQVRIASEGISFEIVDSDLQVARVAGMAARIWSEFWADKLKEGQTEYMVNKFQSFQPIKDSIDKGYEYYILKSGGQDIGYTGFNFEEDRVFISKIYLDRDYRGLGLSAQILDLIRVRALSEGIHKAYLTVKRDNLQAINAYKRAGFIVSGQADTDIGNGYEMNDYILEWSF
;
A
#
# COMPACT_ATOMS: atom_id res chain seq x y z
N MET A 1 10.78 -18.72 -5.17
CA MET A 1 11.47 -17.73 -6.04
C MET A 1 12.70 -17.23 -5.31
N LEU A 2 13.81 -16.95 -6.00
CA LEU A 2 14.94 -16.23 -5.39
C LEU A 2 14.45 -14.83 -4.98
N SER A 3 14.87 -14.35 -3.82
CA SER A 3 14.54 -12.98 -3.37
C SER A 3 15.14 -11.98 -4.37
N ARG A 4 14.37 -10.96 -4.77
CA ARG A 4 14.90 -9.85 -5.58
C ARG A 4 15.94 -9.09 -4.76
N LYS A 5 17.00 -8.64 -5.43
CA LYS A 5 18.11 -7.90 -4.83
C LYS A 5 18.06 -6.45 -5.23
N MET A 6 17.80 -5.58 -4.27
CA MET A 6 17.78 -4.13 -4.45
C MET A 6 19.06 -3.49 -3.88
N LEU A 7 19.55 -2.44 -4.53
CA LEU A 7 20.57 -1.56 -4.00
C LEU A 7 19.98 -0.17 -3.73
N ALA A 8 19.89 0.22 -2.46
CA ALA A 8 19.51 1.56 -2.04
C ALA A 8 20.78 2.44 -1.94
N VAL A 9 20.79 3.55 -2.69
CA VAL A 9 21.91 4.49 -2.81
C VAL A 9 21.48 5.83 -2.23
N HIS A 10 21.72 6.05 -0.93
CA HIS A 10 21.33 7.23 -0.17
C HIS A 10 22.39 7.56 0.89
N ASP A 11 22.25 8.70 1.57
CA ASP A 11 22.99 8.96 2.80
C ASP A 11 22.50 8.13 3.99
N ILE A 12 23.30 8.09 5.04
CA ILE A 12 22.89 7.58 6.36
C ILE A 12 22.76 8.74 7.33
N SER A 13 21.56 9.04 7.76
CA SER A 13 21.29 9.87 8.94
C SER A 13 21.27 8.99 10.18
N CYS A 14 22.30 9.12 11.06
CA CYS A 14 22.46 8.22 12.22
C CYS A 14 21.32 8.32 13.22
N VAL A 15 20.70 9.49 13.35
CA VAL A 15 19.53 9.74 14.19
C VAL A 15 18.47 10.44 13.35
N GLY A 16 17.25 9.93 13.44
CA GLY A 16 16.09 10.36 12.65
C GLY A 16 15.73 9.34 11.58
N ARG A 17 14.51 9.47 11.08
CA ARG A 17 13.92 8.57 10.09
C ARG A 17 13.99 9.22 8.72
N CYS A 18 15.13 9.09 8.07
CA CYS A 18 15.42 9.60 6.72
C CYS A 18 16.38 8.67 5.98
N SER A 19 16.32 8.69 4.67
CA SER A 19 17.29 8.06 3.78
C SER A 19 17.46 6.54 4.04
N LEU A 20 18.67 5.99 4.17
CA LEU A 20 18.91 4.56 4.33
C LEU A 20 18.24 3.96 5.59
N THR A 21 18.10 4.72 6.67
CA THR A 21 17.43 4.24 7.89
C THR A 21 15.92 4.03 7.69
N VAL A 22 15.36 4.54 6.61
CA VAL A 22 13.97 4.34 6.16
C VAL A 22 13.91 3.32 5.01
N ALA A 23 14.75 3.48 3.99
CA ALA A 23 14.70 2.64 2.80
C ALA A 23 14.96 1.16 3.12
N LEU A 24 16.01 0.87 3.88
CA LEU A 24 16.39 -0.49 4.24
C LEU A 24 15.26 -1.27 4.96
N PRO A 25 14.70 -0.79 6.09
CA PRO A 25 13.67 -1.54 6.80
C PRO A 25 12.37 -1.67 6.02
N ILE A 26 11.94 -0.65 5.27
CA ILE A 26 10.66 -0.67 4.54
C ILE A 26 10.73 -1.65 3.37
N ILE A 27 11.78 -1.60 2.55
CA ILE A 27 11.97 -2.50 1.41
C ILE A 27 12.15 -3.95 1.91
N SER A 28 12.93 -4.15 2.97
CA SER A 28 13.15 -5.48 3.54
C SER A 28 11.88 -6.07 4.17
N ALA A 29 10.96 -5.25 4.67
CA ALA A 29 9.71 -5.71 5.29
C ALA A 29 8.82 -6.50 4.34
N VAL A 30 8.96 -6.33 3.03
CA VAL A 30 8.18 -7.06 2.00
C VAL A 30 8.95 -8.24 1.38
N GLY A 31 10.08 -8.64 1.98
CA GLY A 31 10.84 -9.84 1.59
C GLY A 31 11.86 -9.61 0.47
N ILE A 32 12.19 -8.36 0.16
CA ILE A 32 13.22 -7.99 -0.82
C ILE A 32 14.57 -7.89 -0.09
N GLU A 33 15.63 -8.50 -0.66
CA GLU A 33 17.00 -8.34 -0.17
C GLU A 33 17.49 -6.93 -0.50
N CYS A 34 17.49 -6.02 0.49
CA CYS A 34 17.94 -4.65 0.31
C CYS A 34 19.38 -4.48 0.77
N SER A 35 20.29 -4.30 -0.21
CA SER A 35 21.67 -3.88 0.02
C SER A 35 21.74 -2.35 0.05
N VAL A 36 22.78 -1.80 0.66
CA VAL A 36 22.94 -0.35 0.81
C VAL A 36 24.30 0.14 0.33
N LEU A 37 24.30 1.29 -0.37
CA LEU A 37 25.51 2.07 -0.66
C LEU A 37 25.35 3.47 -0.04
N PRO A 38 26.03 3.75 1.08
CA PRO A 38 25.93 5.06 1.69
C PRO A 38 26.75 6.10 0.90
N THR A 39 26.11 7.23 0.55
CA THR A 39 26.75 8.37 -0.13
C THR A 39 27.38 9.35 0.84
N ALA A 40 26.87 9.41 2.05
CA ALA A 40 27.39 10.19 3.16
C ALA A 40 26.93 9.61 4.50
N VAL A 41 27.62 9.98 5.59
CA VAL A 41 27.18 9.70 6.97
C VAL A 41 26.99 11.02 7.70
N LEU A 42 25.78 11.21 8.24
CA LEU A 42 25.40 12.39 9.01
C LEU A 42 25.02 11.99 10.43
N SER A 43 25.33 12.84 11.42
CA SER A 43 24.87 12.60 12.81
C SER A 43 23.33 12.72 12.93
N THR A 44 22.74 13.65 12.17
CA THR A 44 21.29 13.81 11.91
C THR A 44 21.13 14.29 10.48
N HIS A 45 19.94 14.18 9.90
CA HIS A 45 19.68 14.83 8.60
C HIS A 45 19.74 16.36 8.70
N THR A 46 19.73 17.04 7.57
CA THR A 46 19.91 18.49 7.48
C THR A 46 18.63 19.29 7.75
N GLY A 47 17.46 18.67 7.63
CA GLY A 47 16.16 19.32 7.79
C GLY A 47 15.81 19.61 9.26
N GLY A 48 15.81 20.89 9.65
CA GLY A 48 15.44 21.30 11.01
C GLY A 48 16.53 21.12 12.08
N PHE A 49 17.70 20.60 11.73
CA PHE A 49 18.87 20.48 12.62
C PHE A 49 20.02 21.40 12.19
N THR A 50 20.81 21.81 13.15
CA THR A 50 22.06 22.62 12.94
C THR A 50 23.20 21.97 13.70
N GLY A 51 24.43 22.16 13.21
CA GLY A 51 25.64 21.65 13.89
C GLY A 51 25.83 20.15 13.75
N PHE A 52 25.12 19.50 12.82
CA PHE A 52 25.32 18.10 12.50
C PHE A 52 26.72 17.85 11.92
N THR A 53 27.24 16.65 12.10
CA THR A 53 28.46 16.19 11.43
C THR A 53 28.10 15.63 10.05
N TYR A 54 28.96 15.83 9.07
CA TYR A 54 28.83 15.34 7.72
C TYR A 54 30.14 14.69 7.27
N ARG A 55 30.07 13.42 6.89
CA ARG A 55 31.16 12.69 6.27
C ARG A 55 30.76 12.30 4.86
N ASP A 56 31.36 12.92 3.87
CA ASP A 56 31.23 12.55 2.46
C ASP A 56 31.89 11.19 2.20
N LEU A 57 31.25 10.33 1.43
CA LEU A 57 31.74 8.99 1.05
C LEU A 57 31.95 8.86 -0.46
N THR A 58 32.07 9.95 -1.20
CA THR A 58 32.28 9.94 -2.66
C THR A 58 33.49 9.08 -3.05
N GLU A 59 34.60 9.18 -2.31
CA GLU A 59 35.83 8.40 -2.58
C GLU A 59 35.67 6.89 -2.32
N ASP A 60 34.65 6.51 -1.53
CA ASP A 60 34.41 5.09 -1.18
C ASP A 60 33.52 4.36 -2.22
N ILE A 61 32.77 5.09 -3.06
CA ILE A 61 31.80 4.51 -4.00
C ILE A 61 32.48 3.55 -4.96
N MET A 62 33.50 3.98 -5.69
CA MET A 62 34.17 3.15 -6.68
C MET A 62 34.93 1.95 -6.08
N PRO A 63 35.68 2.11 -4.96
CA PRO A 63 36.29 0.97 -4.29
C PRO A 63 35.28 -0.11 -3.84
N ILE A 64 34.09 0.30 -3.38
CA ILE A 64 33.00 -0.63 -3.03
C ILE A 64 32.48 -1.34 -4.30
N GLU A 65 32.22 -0.59 -5.37
CA GLU A 65 31.78 -1.14 -6.65
C GLU A 65 32.79 -2.14 -7.22
N ASP A 66 34.08 -1.80 -7.27
CA ASP A 66 35.14 -2.66 -7.78
C ASP A 66 35.19 -4.00 -7.01
N HIS A 67 35.00 -3.94 -5.69
CA HIS A 67 34.92 -5.15 -4.88
C HIS A 67 33.68 -5.97 -5.26
N TRP A 68 32.50 -5.37 -5.40
CA TRP A 68 31.27 -6.08 -5.78
C TRP A 68 31.37 -6.70 -7.19
N LYS A 69 31.97 -5.98 -8.13
CA LYS A 69 32.27 -6.52 -9.48
C LYS A 69 33.18 -7.75 -9.41
N SER A 70 34.19 -7.72 -8.52
CA SER A 70 35.08 -8.86 -8.33
C SER A 70 34.37 -10.11 -7.79
N LEU A 71 33.23 -9.92 -7.10
CA LEU A 71 32.36 -11.00 -6.61
C LEU A 71 31.28 -11.42 -7.62
N GLY A 72 31.19 -10.75 -8.77
CA GLY A 72 30.15 -10.99 -9.77
C GLY A 72 28.75 -10.61 -9.32
N LEU A 73 28.63 -9.60 -8.42
CA LEU A 73 27.33 -9.14 -7.92
C LEU A 73 26.61 -8.32 -8.99
N THR A 74 25.29 -8.53 -9.08
CA THR A 74 24.35 -7.69 -9.82
C THR A 74 23.08 -7.48 -8.99
N PHE A 75 22.32 -6.44 -9.34
CA PHE A 75 21.09 -6.08 -8.63
C PHE A 75 19.90 -6.06 -9.60
N ASP A 76 18.72 -6.49 -9.10
CA ASP A 76 17.47 -6.47 -9.83
C ASP A 76 16.81 -5.09 -9.79
N GLY A 77 17.26 -4.20 -8.87
CA GLY A 77 16.80 -2.83 -8.82
C GLY A 77 17.78 -1.91 -8.11
N PHE A 78 17.76 -0.64 -8.52
CA PHE A 78 18.46 0.46 -7.86
C PHE A 78 17.44 1.48 -7.38
N TYR A 79 17.59 1.94 -6.15
CA TYR A 79 16.80 3.03 -5.61
C TYR A 79 17.74 4.14 -5.13
N THR A 80 17.74 5.28 -5.84
CA THR A 80 18.57 6.43 -5.49
C THR A 80 17.74 7.51 -4.81
N GLY A 81 18.28 8.10 -3.77
CA GLY A 81 17.73 9.27 -3.09
C GLY A 81 18.71 10.42 -3.11
N PHE A 82 18.99 11.00 -1.93
CA PHE A 82 19.86 12.15 -1.80
C PHE A 82 21.29 11.85 -2.29
N LEU A 83 21.77 12.67 -3.24
CA LEU A 83 23.15 12.71 -3.75
C LEU A 83 23.71 14.13 -3.53
N GLY A 84 24.85 14.22 -2.88
CA GLY A 84 25.41 15.50 -2.40
C GLY A 84 26.17 16.31 -3.47
N SER A 85 26.51 15.71 -4.63
CA SER A 85 27.36 16.38 -5.61
C SER A 85 27.14 15.84 -7.04
N TYR A 86 27.61 16.61 -8.01
CA TYR A 86 27.64 16.16 -9.43
C TYR A 86 28.51 14.92 -9.62
N GLU A 87 29.62 14.83 -8.89
CA GLU A 87 30.51 13.67 -8.93
C GLU A 87 29.78 12.40 -8.48
N GLN A 88 29.02 12.45 -7.38
CA GLN A 88 28.20 11.34 -6.94
C GLN A 88 27.18 10.92 -8.00
N ILE A 89 26.53 11.87 -8.68
CA ILE A 89 25.62 11.56 -9.80
C ILE A 89 26.31 10.76 -10.88
N ASP A 90 27.52 11.17 -11.32
CA ASP A 90 28.26 10.48 -12.39
C ASP A 90 28.76 9.11 -11.93
N LEU A 91 29.21 8.96 -10.68
CA LEU A 91 29.64 7.68 -10.11
C LEU A 91 28.45 6.72 -10.00
N VAL A 92 27.29 7.17 -9.50
CA VAL A 92 26.08 6.34 -9.40
C VAL A 92 25.59 5.88 -10.77
N LYS A 93 25.69 6.71 -11.81
CA LYS A 93 25.37 6.31 -13.17
C LYS A 93 26.29 5.18 -13.69
N THR A 94 27.58 5.26 -13.33
CA THR A 94 28.55 4.20 -13.64
C THR A 94 28.20 2.91 -12.92
N LEU A 95 28.00 2.97 -11.62
CA LEU A 95 27.60 1.86 -10.76
C LEU A 95 26.33 1.18 -11.26
N ILE A 96 25.29 1.92 -11.63
CA ILE A 96 24.07 1.39 -12.23
C ILE A 96 24.41 0.61 -13.53
N SER A 97 25.22 1.19 -14.40
CA SER A 97 25.58 0.56 -15.68
C SER A 97 26.37 -0.74 -15.48
N ASP A 98 27.22 -0.80 -14.47
CA ASP A 98 28.15 -1.90 -14.25
C ASP A 98 27.56 -3.07 -13.44
N LEU A 99 26.59 -2.77 -12.54
CA LEU A 99 25.98 -3.75 -11.65
C LEU A 99 24.53 -4.12 -12.00
N SER A 100 24.01 -3.62 -13.14
CA SER A 100 22.71 -4.01 -13.69
C SER A 100 22.73 -5.40 -14.33
N ASN A 101 21.58 -6.03 -14.37
CA ASN A 101 21.28 -7.23 -15.17
C ASN A 101 20.08 -6.95 -16.10
N ASP A 102 19.67 -7.94 -16.90
CA ASP A 102 18.60 -7.78 -17.91
C ASP A 102 17.22 -7.44 -17.30
N ASN A 103 17.02 -7.65 -16.02
CA ASN A 103 15.74 -7.42 -15.31
C ASN A 103 15.79 -6.21 -14.38
N THR A 104 16.88 -5.44 -14.40
CA THR A 104 17.07 -4.33 -13.47
C THR A 104 16.07 -3.22 -13.72
N THR A 105 15.43 -2.73 -12.65
CA THR A 105 14.59 -1.54 -12.64
C THR A 105 15.30 -0.40 -11.88
N ILE A 106 15.30 0.80 -12.44
CA ILE A 106 15.99 1.96 -11.87
C ILE A 106 14.94 2.95 -11.34
N TYR A 107 14.92 3.14 -10.03
CA TYR A 107 14.07 4.08 -9.30
C TYR A 107 14.89 5.29 -8.91
N VAL A 108 14.45 6.48 -9.33
CA VAL A 108 15.11 7.75 -8.97
C VAL A 108 14.17 8.64 -8.19
N ASP A 109 14.53 8.95 -6.95
CA ASP A 109 13.98 10.06 -6.18
C ASP A 109 14.96 11.24 -6.31
N PRO A 110 14.62 12.28 -7.08
CA PRO A 110 15.56 13.35 -7.41
C PRO A 110 15.66 14.41 -6.30
N VAL A 111 15.94 13.98 -5.10
CA VAL A 111 15.93 14.80 -3.87
C VAL A 111 16.81 16.04 -4.00
N MET A 112 16.19 17.20 -4.20
CA MET A 112 16.93 18.46 -4.31
C MET A 112 16.19 19.70 -3.80
N GLY A 113 14.90 19.62 -3.54
CA GLY A 113 14.14 20.79 -3.13
C GLY A 113 12.71 20.52 -2.73
N ASP A 114 12.07 21.50 -2.11
CA ASP A 114 10.66 21.44 -1.72
C ASP A 114 10.04 22.82 -1.65
N VAL A 115 8.71 22.92 -1.81
CA VAL A 115 7.93 24.18 -1.72
C VAL A 115 8.55 25.30 -2.56
N GLY A 116 8.88 25.00 -3.82
CA GLY A 116 9.42 25.97 -4.78
C GLY A 116 10.87 26.42 -4.52
N LYS A 117 11.64 25.73 -3.65
CA LYS A 117 13.00 26.10 -3.28
C LYS A 117 13.94 24.90 -3.35
N LEU A 118 15.15 25.14 -3.88
CA LEU A 118 16.27 24.19 -3.74
C LEU A 118 16.75 24.15 -2.29
N TYR A 119 17.22 23.00 -1.85
CA TYR A 119 17.94 22.90 -0.58
C TYR A 119 19.22 23.72 -0.61
N SER A 120 19.59 24.33 0.50
CA SER A 120 20.65 25.32 0.61
C SER A 120 22.06 24.85 0.24
N ILE A 121 22.25 23.54 0.10
CA ILE A 121 23.51 22.92 -0.29
C ILE A 121 23.68 22.84 -1.81
N PHE A 122 22.62 23.06 -2.59
CA PHE A 122 22.64 22.97 -4.04
C PHE A 122 22.63 24.34 -4.70
N ASP A 123 23.39 24.47 -5.78
CA ASP A 123 23.34 25.62 -6.66
C ASP A 123 22.22 25.51 -7.71
N SER A 124 21.98 26.59 -8.44
CA SER A 124 20.94 26.66 -9.47
C SER A 124 21.17 25.75 -10.69
N GLU A 125 22.34 25.19 -10.86
CA GLU A 125 22.68 24.28 -11.97
C GLU A 125 22.49 22.81 -11.57
N PHE A 126 22.39 22.51 -10.28
CA PHE A 126 22.25 21.14 -9.77
C PHE A 126 21.09 20.36 -10.43
N PRO A 127 19.90 20.95 -10.69
CA PRO A 127 18.84 20.27 -11.40
C PRO A 127 19.23 19.71 -12.78
N LYS A 128 20.11 20.41 -13.49
CA LYS A 128 20.63 19.93 -14.80
C LYS A 128 21.53 18.70 -14.66
N GLY A 129 22.28 18.62 -13.58
CA GLY A 129 23.03 17.40 -13.24
C GLY A 129 22.10 16.23 -12.93
N MET A 130 21.08 16.46 -12.11
CA MET A 130 20.09 15.47 -11.74
C MET A 130 19.31 14.94 -12.95
N CYS A 131 19.00 15.78 -13.94
CA CYS A 131 18.38 15.34 -15.20
C CYS A 131 19.15 14.18 -15.86
N LYS A 132 20.49 14.19 -15.82
CA LYS A 132 21.32 13.11 -16.40
C LYS A 132 21.16 11.77 -15.67
N LEU A 133 20.83 11.77 -14.39
CA LEU A 133 20.48 10.56 -13.65
C LEU A 133 19.06 10.13 -13.98
N CYS A 134 18.13 11.09 -14.07
CA CYS A 134 16.72 10.82 -14.40
C CYS A 134 16.56 10.21 -15.82
N GLU A 135 17.46 10.49 -16.76
CA GLU A 135 17.50 9.83 -18.07
C GLU A 135 17.83 8.32 -17.99
N LYS A 136 18.28 7.81 -16.84
CA LYS A 136 18.50 6.40 -16.57
C LYS A 136 17.33 5.75 -15.85
N ALA A 137 16.39 6.53 -15.36
CA ALA A 137 15.28 6.04 -14.55
C ALA A 137 14.26 5.29 -15.40
N ASP A 138 13.82 4.14 -14.89
CA ASP A 138 12.58 3.52 -15.33
C ASP A 138 11.38 4.14 -14.62
N VAL A 139 11.55 4.44 -13.32
CA VAL A 139 10.53 5.05 -12.45
C VAL A 139 11.10 6.30 -11.80
N LEU A 140 10.46 7.44 -12.02
CA LEU A 140 10.84 8.72 -11.42
C LEU A 140 9.80 9.13 -10.36
N MET A 141 10.27 9.58 -9.19
CA MET A 141 9.41 9.86 -8.03
C MET A 141 9.62 11.28 -7.48
N PRO A 142 9.49 12.34 -8.27
CA PRO A 142 9.72 13.72 -7.84
C PRO A 142 8.53 14.27 -7.05
N ASN A 143 8.78 15.33 -6.28
CA ASN A 143 7.74 16.30 -5.98
C ASN A 143 7.62 17.34 -7.14
N LEU A 144 6.59 18.18 -7.11
CA LEU A 144 6.40 19.19 -8.18
C LEU A 144 7.50 20.25 -8.21
N THR A 145 8.14 20.58 -7.09
CA THR A 145 9.26 21.52 -7.03
C THR A 145 10.45 20.98 -7.82
N GLU A 146 10.84 19.76 -7.55
CA GLU A 146 11.95 19.08 -8.20
C GLU A 146 11.73 18.96 -9.70
N LEU A 147 10.55 18.53 -10.08
CA LEU A 147 10.20 18.35 -11.49
C LEU A 147 10.16 19.67 -12.25
N CYS A 148 9.61 20.74 -11.65
CA CYS A 148 9.65 22.07 -12.24
C CYS A 148 11.09 22.57 -12.44
N PHE A 149 11.97 22.37 -11.48
CA PHE A 149 13.39 22.77 -11.63
C PHE A 149 14.09 21.98 -12.74
N MET A 150 13.88 20.67 -12.82
CA MET A 150 14.46 19.82 -13.87
C MET A 150 13.97 20.19 -15.27
N LEU A 151 12.69 20.55 -15.39
CA LEU A 151 12.07 20.91 -16.68
C LEU A 151 12.23 22.40 -17.01
N GLY A 152 12.79 23.21 -16.12
CA GLY A 152 12.91 24.67 -16.30
C GLY A 152 11.55 25.39 -16.29
N LEU A 153 10.58 24.84 -15.58
CA LEU A 153 9.23 25.39 -15.43
C LEU A 153 9.11 26.22 -14.16
N GLU A 154 8.20 27.19 -14.15
CA GLU A 154 7.87 27.95 -12.96
C GLU A 154 7.03 27.09 -12.01
N TYR A 155 7.50 26.94 -10.76
CA TYR A 155 6.73 26.27 -9.71
C TYR A 155 5.49 27.11 -9.34
N LYS A 156 4.37 26.45 -9.17
CA LYS A 156 3.11 27.02 -8.71
C LYS A 156 2.62 26.29 -7.48
N GLU A 157 2.07 27.01 -6.52
CA GLU A 157 1.39 26.40 -5.39
C GLU A 157 0.00 25.86 -5.79
N GLY A 158 -0.42 24.74 -5.20
CA GLY A 158 -1.74 24.17 -5.41
C GLY A 158 -2.87 25.00 -4.76
N PRO A 159 -4.13 24.59 -4.93
CA PRO A 159 -4.56 23.36 -5.59
C PRO A 159 -4.38 23.40 -7.11
N TYR A 160 -4.04 22.23 -7.68
CA TYR A 160 -3.74 22.08 -9.11
C TYR A 160 -4.99 21.67 -9.90
N THR A 161 -4.87 21.68 -11.25
CA THR A 161 -5.86 21.11 -12.15
C THR A 161 -5.26 19.92 -12.89
N TRP A 162 -6.12 19.02 -13.39
CA TRP A 162 -5.65 17.92 -14.23
C TRP A 162 -4.96 18.40 -15.50
N ASP A 163 -5.43 19.48 -16.12
CA ASP A 163 -4.79 20.05 -17.31
C ASP A 163 -3.33 20.44 -17.04
N TYR A 164 -3.05 21.01 -15.84
CA TYR A 164 -1.70 21.34 -15.44
C TYR A 164 -0.85 20.08 -15.21
N ILE A 165 -1.38 19.09 -14.52
CA ILE A 165 -0.67 17.82 -14.27
C ILE A 165 -0.41 17.07 -15.60
N ASP A 166 -1.37 17.03 -16.51
CA ASP A 166 -1.17 16.44 -17.83
C ASP A 166 -0.13 17.18 -18.68
N GLN A 167 -0.03 18.50 -18.53
CA GLN A 167 1.07 19.25 -19.14
C GLN A 167 2.41 18.82 -18.56
N ILE A 168 2.53 18.75 -17.24
CA ILE A 168 3.75 18.30 -16.55
C ILE A 168 4.13 16.87 -16.99
N PHE A 169 3.19 15.96 -17.10
CA PHE A 169 3.45 14.60 -17.59
C PHE A 169 4.00 14.59 -19.04
N ARG A 170 3.47 15.46 -19.92
CA ARG A 170 4.00 15.60 -21.29
C ARG A 170 5.42 16.16 -21.33
N GLU A 171 5.69 17.20 -20.54
CA GLU A 171 7.05 17.77 -20.43
C GLU A 171 8.06 16.75 -19.88
N ALA A 172 7.65 15.87 -18.96
CA ALA A 172 8.49 14.83 -18.37
C ALA A 172 8.82 13.67 -19.35
N GLU A 173 8.17 13.57 -20.51
CA GLU A 173 8.48 12.57 -21.55
C GLU A 173 9.93 12.70 -22.05
N VAL A 174 10.56 13.86 -21.87
CA VAL A 174 11.98 14.08 -22.24
C VAL A 174 12.95 13.13 -21.53
N PHE A 175 12.58 12.60 -20.35
CA PHE A 175 13.42 11.66 -19.60
C PHE A 175 13.34 10.22 -20.09
N GLY A 176 12.39 9.86 -20.96
CA GLY A 176 12.24 8.51 -21.49
C GLY A 176 11.75 7.46 -20.50
N LEU A 177 11.00 7.87 -19.47
CA LEU A 177 10.54 7.06 -18.35
C LEU A 177 9.53 5.99 -18.77
N LYS A 178 9.49 4.87 -18.04
CA LYS A 178 8.35 3.94 -18.07
C LYS A 178 7.21 4.43 -17.19
N LYS A 179 7.52 4.97 -16.00
CA LYS A 179 6.55 5.44 -15.01
C LYS A 179 7.01 6.71 -14.31
N ILE A 180 6.07 7.56 -13.95
CA ILE A 180 6.32 8.71 -13.07
C ILE A 180 5.26 8.77 -11.98
N VAL A 181 5.69 9.10 -10.75
CA VAL A 181 4.81 9.31 -9.60
C VAL A 181 5.17 10.64 -8.96
N ILE A 182 4.30 11.64 -9.07
CA ILE A 182 4.53 12.98 -8.52
C ILE A 182 3.85 13.07 -7.16
N THR A 183 4.63 13.38 -6.11
CA THR A 183 4.16 13.50 -4.73
C THR A 183 3.79 14.93 -4.35
N GLY A 184 3.08 15.09 -3.23
CA GLY A 184 2.71 16.42 -2.71
C GLY A 184 1.67 17.15 -3.53
N VAL A 185 0.88 16.44 -4.34
CA VAL A 185 -0.15 17.05 -5.20
C VAL A 185 -1.46 17.22 -4.44
N SER A 186 -2.13 18.34 -4.65
CA SER A 186 -3.46 18.66 -4.13
C SER A 186 -4.33 19.25 -5.23
N PHE A 187 -5.58 18.75 -5.36
CA PHE A 187 -6.58 19.28 -6.29
C PHE A 187 -7.66 20.10 -5.57
N GLU A 188 -7.77 19.97 -4.27
CA GLU A 188 -8.71 20.68 -3.41
C GLU A 188 -8.11 20.91 -2.03
N GLU A 189 -8.57 21.94 -1.34
CA GLU A 189 -8.13 22.27 0.01
C GLU A 189 -8.41 21.10 0.98
N GLY A 190 -7.47 20.82 1.88
CA GLY A 190 -7.57 19.75 2.86
C GLY A 190 -7.31 18.33 2.33
N LYS A 191 -6.92 18.18 1.06
CA LYS A 191 -6.51 16.90 0.46
C LYS A 191 -5.10 17.00 -0.11
N ILE A 192 -4.32 15.94 0.06
CA ILE A 192 -2.98 15.81 -0.49
C ILE A 192 -2.72 14.35 -0.88
N GLY A 193 -1.84 14.14 -1.84
CA GLY A 193 -1.50 12.77 -2.25
C GLY A 193 -0.49 12.72 -3.38
N ALA A 194 -0.65 11.73 -4.25
CA ALA A 194 0.21 11.53 -5.40
C ALA A 194 -0.62 11.34 -6.67
N VAL A 195 -0.05 11.78 -7.80
CA VAL A 195 -0.53 11.49 -9.15
C VAL A 195 0.50 10.65 -9.88
N PHE A 196 0.06 9.84 -10.82
CA PHE A 196 0.97 8.98 -11.57
C PHE A 196 0.59 8.84 -13.03
N LYS A 197 1.57 8.53 -13.85
CA LYS A 197 1.42 8.13 -15.25
C LYS A 197 2.31 6.91 -15.53
N ASP A 198 1.74 5.94 -16.20
CA ASP A 198 2.42 4.82 -16.82
C ASP A 198 2.51 5.10 -18.33
N TYR A 199 3.72 5.34 -18.82
CA TYR A 199 3.94 5.68 -20.23
C TYR A 199 3.86 4.48 -21.15
N GLU A 200 4.02 3.26 -20.63
CA GLU A 200 3.92 2.03 -21.41
C GLU A 200 2.46 1.69 -21.74
N THR A 201 1.57 1.90 -20.78
CA THR A 201 0.12 1.60 -20.91
C THR A 201 -0.73 2.82 -21.23
N GLY A 202 -0.20 4.03 -20.99
CA GLY A 202 -0.92 5.29 -21.06
C GLY A 202 -1.85 5.56 -19.86
N ALA A 203 -1.86 4.68 -18.86
CA ALA A 203 -2.71 4.84 -17.68
C ALA A 203 -2.25 6.03 -16.82
N THR A 204 -3.21 6.81 -16.34
CA THR A 204 -3.00 7.90 -15.38
C THR A 204 -3.94 7.73 -14.18
N GLY A 205 -3.56 8.28 -13.04
CA GLY A 205 -4.41 8.23 -11.86
C GLY A 205 -3.92 9.10 -10.71
N GLN A 206 -4.72 9.11 -9.66
CA GLN A 206 -4.42 9.84 -8.43
C GLN A 206 -4.82 9.04 -7.20
N VAL A 207 -4.10 9.26 -6.11
CA VAL A 207 -4.47 8.79 -4.79
C VAL A 207 -4.38 9.96 -3.83
N MET A 208 -5.54 10.41 -3.31
CA MET A 208 -5.64 11.54 -2.40
C MET A 208 -6.13 11.09 -1.03
N ARG A 209 -5.62 11.73 0.03
CA ARG A 209 -6.06 11.53 1.43
C ARG A 209 -6.27 12.87 2.11
N ASP A 210 -6.92 12.85 3.29
CA ASP A 210 -7.02 14.05 4.12
C ASP A 210 -5.64 14.52 4.53
N ALA A 211 -5.36 15.80 4.33
CA ALA A 211 -4.11 16.42 4.77
C ALA A 211 -4.09 16.50 6.31
N ILE A 212 -2.97 16.11 6.90
CA ILE A 212 -2.72 16.26 8.33
C ILE A 212 -1.88 17.53 8.51
N GLU A 213 -2.33 18.42 9.38
CA GLU A 213 -1.66 19.70 9.63
C GLU A 213 -0.22 19.49 10.14
N GLY A 214 0.73 20.23 9.59
CA GLY A 214 2.13 20.20 9.98
C GLY A 214 3.08 19.94 8.81
N TYR A 215 4.38 20.11 9.08
CA TYR A 215 5.45 19.77 8.15
C TYR A 215 6.25 18.60 8.74
N TYR A 216 6.31 17.49 8.02
CA TYR A 216 6.88 16.23 8.48
C TYR A 216 8.09 15.84 7.64
N HIS A 217 9.25 15.73 8.27
CA HIS A 217 10.47 15.29 7.61
C HIS A 217 10.44 13.79 7.30
N GLY A 218 11.17 13.35 6.27
CA GLY A 218 11.32 11.94 5.89
C GLY A 218 10.11 11.30 5.21
N THR A 219 9.03 12.05 4.95
CA THR A 219 7.83 11.53 4.27
C THR A 219 8.10 11.10 2.84
N GLY A 220 9.00 11.80 2.12
CA GLY A 220 9.47 11.41 0.79
C GLY A 220 10.14 10.04 0.81
N ASP A 221 11.09 9.83 1.72
CA ASP A 221 11.80 8.55 1.86
C ASP A 221 10.85 7.40 2.23
N VAL A 222 9.88 7.64 3.13
CA VAL A 222 8.87 6.64 3.50
C VAL A 222 7.99 6.29 2.30
N PHE A 223 7.52 7.28 1.56
CA PHE A 223 6.71 7.08 0.37
C PHE A 223 7.48 6.34 -0.72
N GLY A 224 8.67 6.83 -1.09
CA GLY A 224 9.51 6.25 -2.13
C GLY A 224 9.88 4.81 -1.82
N SER A 225 10.31 4.53 -0.59
CA SER A 225 10.66 3.18 -0.13
C SER A 225 9.47 2.21 -0.19
N ALA A 226 8.28 2.67 0.23
CA ALA A 226 7.06 1.87 0.17
C ALA A 226 6.59 1.62 -1.27
N LEU A 227 6.72 2.63 -2.14
CA LEU A 227 6.41 2.50 -3.57
C LEU A 227 7.34 1.51 -4.27
N VAL A 228 8.66 1.62 -4.02
CA VAL A 228 9.66 0.70 -4.55
C VAL A 228 9.38 -0.73 -4.10
N GLY A 229 9.17 -0.95 -2.81
CA GLY A 229 8.86 -2.29 -2.28
C GLY A 229 7.58 -2.89 -2.89
N ALA A 230 6.55 -2.09 -3.13
CA ALA A 230 5.32 -2.54 -3.77
C ALA A 230 5.51 -2.86 -5.26
N LEU A 231 6.20 -1.99 -6.03
CA LEU A 231 6.47 -2.21 -7.45
C LEU A 231 7.36 -3.44 -7.68
N GLU A 232 8.39 -3.64 -6.85
CA GLU A 232 9.26 -4.80 -6.90
C GLU A 232 8.56 -6.11 -6.44
N SER A 233 7.36 -5.99 -5.87
CA SER A 233 6.48 -7.13 -5.55
C SER A 233 5.47 -7.43 -6.68
N ASP A 234 5.70 -6.95 -7.89
CA ASP A 234 4.87 -7.12 -9.09
C ASP A 234 3.42 -6.59 -8.94
N ILE A 235 3.23 -5.54 -8.14
CA ILE A 235 1.94 -4.89 -7.93
C ILE A 235 1.72 -3.80 -8.99
N SER A 236 0.46 -3.61 -9.42
CA SER A 236 0.09 -2.55 -10.36
C SER A 236 0.52 -1.16 -9.86
N LEU A 237 0.86 -0.23 -10.78
CA LEU A 237 1.26 1.13 -10.39
C LEU A 237 0.19 1.81 -9.52
N ASN A 238 -1.10 1.67 -9.87
CA ASN A 238 -2.19 2.25 -9.09
C ASN A 238 -2.25 1.72 -7.65
N ASP A 239 -2.12 0.40 -7.46
CA ASP A 239 -2.15 -0.20 -6.12
C ASP A 239 -0.86 0.09 -5.34
N SER A 240 0.29 0.13 -6.01
CA SER A 240 1.58 0.49 -5.40
C SER A 240 1.55 1.93 -4.88
N VAL A 241 1.03 2.89 -5.67
CA VAL A 241 0.86 4.28 -5.22
C VAL A 241 -0.14 4.36 -4.07
N ARG A 242 -1.25 3.62 -4.12
CA ARG A 242 -2.22 3.59 -3.02
C ARG A 242 -1.60 3.07 -1.73
N ILE A 243 -0.86 1.97 -1.79
CA ILE A 243 -0.17 1.38 -0.63
C ILE A 243 0.86 2.37 -0.05
N ALA A 244 1.65 3.02 -0.91
CA ALA A 244 2.66 3.99 -0.47
C ALA A 244 2.02 5.23 0.17
N VAL A 245 0.94 5.78 -0.40
CA VAL A 245 0.19 6.91 0.18
C VAL A 245 -0.41 6.50 1.53
N ASP A 246 -1.08 5.35 1.62
CA ASP A 246 -1.73 4.87 2.85
C ASP A 246 -0.71 4.64 3.97
N PHE A 247 0.43 4.05 3.65
CA PHE A 247 1.51 3.82 4.61
C PHE A 247 2.12 5.14 5.11
N THR A 248 2.37 6.10 4.21
CA THR A 248 2.93 7.41 4.56
C THR A 248 1.97 8.22 5.43
N VAL A 249 0.69 8.30 5.03
CA VAL A 249 -0.35 9.01 5.80
C VAL A 249 -0.56 8.36 7.17
N GLY A 250 -0.55 7.02 7.25
CA GLY A 250 -0.59 6.30 8.52
C GLY A 250 0.59 6.65 9.44
N SER A 251 1.79 6.80 8.86
CA SER A 251 3.00 7.20 9.61
C SER A 251 2.92 8.64 10.12
N ILE A 252 2.45 9.57 9.27
CA ILE A 252 2.20 10.97 9.66
C ILE A 252 1.17 11.03 10.79
N LYS A 253 0.07 10.27 10.67
CA LYS A 253 -1.00 10.25 11.68
C LYS A 253 -0.49 9.78 13.04
N ARG A 254 0.28 8.70 13.10
CA ARG A 254 0.90 8.21 14.35
C ARG A 254 1.81 9.27 14.98
N THR A 255 2.66 9.91 14.17
CA THR A 255 3.54 10.99 14.63
C THR A 255 2.75 12.17 15.19
N HIS A 256 1.69 12.59 14.50
CA HIS A 256 0.82 13.67 14.93
C HIS A 256 0.13 13.34 16.26
N GLU A 257 -0.46 12.14 16.37
CA GLU A 257 -1.18 11.68 17.56
C GLU A 257 -0.27 11.47 18.79
N SER A 258 0.98 11.04 18.57
CA SER A 258 1.98 10.88 19.64
C SER A 258 2.55 12.20 20.14
N GLY A 259 2.41 13.30 19.38
CA GLY A 259 3.06 14.59 19.67
C GLY A 259 4.58 14.54 19.59
N ALA A 260 5.14 13.58 18.86
CA ALA A 260 6.59 13.44 18.65
C ALA A 260 7.17 14.64 17.91
N ASP A 261 8.44 14.93 18.15
CA ASP A 261 9.15 15.99 17.43
C ASP A 261 9.33 15.60 15.97
N VAL A 262 8.60 16.28 15.10
CA VAL A 262 8.54 16.04 13.65
C VAL A 262 9.89 16.12 12.94
N ARG A 263 10.90 16.75 13.57
CA ARG A 263 12.26 16.81 13.04
C ARG A 263 12.94 15.43 12.97
N TYR A 264 12.54 14.49 13.80
CA TYR A 264 13.09 13.12 13.80
C TYR A 264 12.44 12.18 12.77
N GLY A 265 11.59 12.71 11.90
CA GLY A 265 10.88 11.94 10.89
C GLY A 265 9.56 11.36 11.40
N VAL A 266 8.91 10.54 10.58
CA VAL A 266 7.58 10.00 10.88
C VAL A 266 7.62 8.58 11.43
N ASP A 267 6.69 8.24 12.33
CA ASP A 267 6.59 6.93 13.02
C ASP A 267 6.08 5.84 12.06
N PHE A 268 6.97 5.29 11.23
CA PHE A 268 6.63 4.28 10.24
C PHE A 268 6.71 2.84 10.78
N GLU A 269 7.50 2.58 11.81
CA GLU A 269 7.87 1.23 12.29
C GLU A 269 6.65 0.40 12.69
N GLU A 270 5.70 0.98 13.42
CA GLU A 270 4.47 0.30 13.82
C GLU A 270 3.56 -0.06 12.63
N GLY A 271 3.70 0.67 11.51
CA GLY A 271 2.94 0.43 10.29
C GLY A 271 3.50 -0.68 9.40
N LEU A 272 4.74 -1.17 9.61
CA LEU A 272 5.41 -2.15 8.75
C LEU A 272 4.63 -3.45 8.59
N GLY A 273 3.99 -3.91 9.67
CA GLY A 273 3.17 -5.13 9.61
C GLY A 273 1.95 -5.00 8.70
N GLU A 274 1.29 -3.84 8.72
CA GLU A 274 0.15 -3.55 7.83
C GLU A 274 0.62 -3.36 6.39
N TYR A 275 1.70 -2.62 6.17
CA TYR A 275 2.32 -2.45 4.85
C TYR A 275 2.66 -3.80 4.21
N ASN A 276 3.34 -4.70 4.93
CA ASN A 276 3.65 -6.05 4.46
C ASN A 276 2.38 -6.83 4.07
N ARG A 277 1.31 -6.77 4.89
CA ARG A 277 0.03 -7.42 4.58
C ARG A 277 -0.60 -6.86 3.30
N GLN A 278 -0.60 -5.53 3.13
CA GLN A 278 -1.16 -4.89 1.94
C GLN A 278 -0.40 -5.30 0.68
N VAL A 279 0.94 -5.29 0.73
CA VAL A 279 1.79 -5.74 -0.38
C VAL A 279 1.52 -7.20 -0.72
N ARG A 280 1.50 -8.10 0.25
CA ARG A 280 1.22 -9.52 0.02
C ARG A 280 -0.16 -9.77 -0.59
N ILE A 281 -1.18 -9.10 -0.10
CA ILE A 281 -2.53 -9.22 -0.66
C ILE A 281 -2.59 -8.72 -2.09
N ALA A 282 -1.92 -7.62 -2.39
CA ALA A 282 -1.93 -7.03 -3.72
C ALA A 282 -1.13 -7.87 -4.73
N SER A 283 -0.03 -8.51 -4.31
CA SER A 283 0.84 -9.32 -5.18
C SER A 283 0.35 -10.77 -5.33
N GLU A 284 -0.06 -11.41 -4.23
CA GLU A 284 -0.45 -12.84 -4.21
C GLU A 284 -1.96 -13.04 -4.34
N GLY A 285 -2.77 -12.01 -4.04
CA GLY A 285 -4.21 -12.12 -3.92
C GLY A 285 -4.65 -12.93 -2.70
N ILE A 286 -5.90 -13.39 -2.74
CA ILE A 286 -6.42 -14.36 -1.79
C ILE A 286 -6.81 -15.63 -2.52
N SER A 287 -6.66 -16.77 -1.83
CA SER A 287 -7.15 -18.05 -2.30
C SER A 287 -8.35 -18.52 -1.47
N PHE A 288 -9.16 -19.36 -2.08
CA PHE A 288 -10.39 -19.88 -1.48
C PHE A 288 -10.28 -21.40 -1.36
N GLU A 289 -10.33 -21.92 -0.14
CA GLU A 289 -10.32 -23.34 0.18
C GLU A 289 -11.75 -23.77 0.51
N ILE A 290 -12.34 -24.67 -0.29
CA ILE A 290 -13.68 -25.20 -0.01
C ILE A 290 -13.69 -26.02 1.29
N VAL A 291 -14.76 -25.91 2.05
CA VAL A 291 -14.95 -26.62 3.33
C VAL A 291 -15.72 -27.90 3.06
N ASP A 292 -15.02 -29.02 2.99
CA ASP A 292 -15.58 -30.33 2.71
C ASP A 292 -15.20 -31.40 3.76
N SER A 293 -14.48 -31.03 4.80
CA SER A 293 -14.04 -31.94 5.87
C SER A 293 -14.32 -31.38 7.26
N ASP A 294 -14.49 -32.28 8.23
CA ASP A 294 -14.66 -31.89 9.65
C ASP A 294 -13.52 -31.02 10.20
N LEU A 295 -12.30 -31.22 9.71
CA LEU A 295 -11.15 -30.39 10.10
C LEU A 295 -11.33 -28.93 9.64
N GLN A 296 -11.80 -28.74 8.41
CA GLN A 296 -12.05 -27.40 7.87
C GLN A 296 -13.26 -26.76 8.55
N VAL A 297 -14.32 -27.52 8.85
CA VAL A 297 -15.46 -27.03 9.66
C VAL A 297 -14.99 -26.54 11.02
N ALA A 298 -14.10 -27.29 11.69
CA ALA A 298 -13.53 -26.87 12.97
C ALA A 298 -12.68 -25.58 12.85
N ARG A 299 -11.92 -25.44 11.76
CA ARG A 299 -11.17 -24.19 11.47
C ARG A 299 -12.11 -23.01 11.28
N VAL A 300 -13.19 -23.16 10.50
CA VAL A 300 -14.20 -22.09 10.32
C VAL A 300 -14.85 -21.73 11.65
N ALA A 301 -15.25 -22.71 12.45
CA ALA A 301 -15.87 -22.45 13.77
C ALA A 301 -14.91 -21.72 14.71
N GLY A 302 -13.62 -22.07 14.72
CA GLY A 302 -12.59 -21.38 15.50
C GLY A 302 -12.39 -19.92 15.05
N MET A 303 -12.33 -19.67 13.74
CA MET A 303 -12.28 -18.30 13.18
C MET A 303 -13.54 -17.51 13.54
N ALA A 304 -14.70 -18.13 13.40
CA ALA A 304 -15.98 -17.48 13.71
C ALA A 304 -16.04 -17.03 15.18
N ALA A 305 -15.68 -17.93 16.11
CA ALA A 305 -15.65 -17.59 17.53
C ALA A 305 -14.75 -16.38 17.81
N ARG A 306 -13.53 -16.36 17.23
CA ARG A 306 -12.56 -15.26 17.39
C ARG A 306 -13.08 -13.95 16.78
N ILE A 307 -13.51 -13.98 15.50
CA ILE A 307 -13.94 -12.79 14.75
C ILE A 307 -15.21 -12.17 15.37
N TRP A 308 -16.14 -12.99 15.81
CA TRP A 308 -17.39 -12.54 16.41
C TRP A 308 -17.16 -11.95 17.82
N SER A 309 -16.36 -12.61 18.64
CA SER A 309 -16.01 -12.09 19.99
C SER A 309 -15.28 -10.74 19.90
N GLU A 310 -14.43 -10.55 18.89
CA GLU A 310 -13.72 -9.30 18.68
C GLU A 310 -14.64 -8.19 18.14
N PHE A 311 -15.45 -8.50 17.11
CA PHE A 311 -16.21 -7.46 16.39
C PHE A 311 -17.50 -7.03 17.09
N TRP A 312 -18.17 -7.98 17.77
CA TRP A 312 -19.50 -7.76 18.30
C TRP A 312 -19.54 -7.59 19.82
N ALA A 313 -18.42 -7.80 20.55
CA ALA A 313 -18.40 -7.76 22.02
C ALA A 313 -19.07 -6.51 22.60
N ASP A 314 -18.76 -5.33 22.05
CA ASP A 314 -19.24 -4.03 22.55
C ASP A 314 -20.47 -3.51 21.78
N LYS A 315 -20.99 -4.26 20.81
CA LYS A 315 -22.07 -3.81 19.90
C LYS A 315 -23.39 -4.54 20.08
N LEU A 316 -23.40 -5.62 20.82
CA LEU A 316 -24.56 -6.43 21.10
C LEU A 316 -24.87 -6.44 22.59
N LYS A 317 -26.08 -6.91 22.95
CA LYS A 317 -26.46 -7.07 24.36
C LYS A 317 -25.56 -8.11 25.04
N GLU A 318 -25.38 -7.98 26.34
CA GLU A 318 -24.60 -8.92 27.14
C GLU A 318 -25.06 -10.38 26.89
N GLY A 319 -24.10 -11.28 26.63
CA GLY A 319 -24.35 -12.68 26.32
C GLY A 319 -24.87 -12.96 24.90
N GLN A 320 -25.31 -11.95 24.13
CA GLN A 320 -25.86 -12.16 22.78
C GLN A 320 -24.81 -12.66 21.79
N THR A 321 -23.57 -12.15 21.87
CA THR A 321 -22.48 -12.62 20.99
C THR A 321 -22.21 -14.10 21.19
N GLU A 322 -22.06 -14.55 22.43
CA GLU A 322 -21.84 -15.97 22.75
C GLU A 322 -23.00 -16.85 22.28
N TYR A 323 -24.22 -16.38 22.54
CA TYR A 323 -25.43 -17.08 22.08
C TYR A 323 -25.45 -17.26 20.56
N MET A 324 -25.14 -16.21 19.81
CA MET A 324 -25.15 -16.25 18.33
C MET A 324 -24.02 -17.11 17.77
N VAL A 325 -22.82 -17.05 18.37
CA VAL A 325 -21.71 -17.93 17.99
C VAL A 325 -22.09 -19.40 18.20
N ASN A 326 -22.61 -19.74 19.37
CA ASN A 326 -23.01 -21.11 19.69
C ASN A 326 -24.13 -21.61 18.77
N LYS A 327 -25.11 -20.75 18.47
CA LYS A 327 -26.31 -21.12 17.70
C LYS A 327 -26.05 -21.20 16.19
N PHE A 328 -25.19 -20.33 15.62
CA PHE A 328 -25.07 -20.13 14.19
C PHE A 328 -23.67 -20.31 13.62
N GLN A 329 -22.62 -20.32 14.44
CA GLN A 329 -21.23 -20.21 14.01
C GLN A 329 -20.33 -21.31 14.64
N SER A 330 -20.87 -22.17 15.48
CA SER A 330 -20.14 -23.31 16.05
C SER A 330 -20.08 -24.49 15.07
N PHE A 331 -19.29 -25.50 15.40
CA PHE A 331 -19.02 -26.64 14.53
C PHE A 331 -20.30 -27.29 13.98
N GLN A 332 -21.24 -27.67 14.86
CA GLN A 332 -22.43 -28.40 14.43
C GLN A 332 -23.37 -27.58 13.53
N PRO A 333 -23.73 -26.33 13.85
CA PRO A 333 -24.54 -25.50 12.95
C PRO A 333 -23.90 -25.24 11.59
N ILE A 334 -22.56 -25.12 11.50
CA ILE A 334 -21.87 -24.97 10.21
C ILE A 334 -21.96 -26.28 9.42
N LYS A 335 -21.70 -27.42 10.06
CA LYS A 335 -21.82 -28.73 9.45
C LYS A 335 -23.25 -29.01 8.95
N ASP A 336 -24.24 -28.72 9.79
CA ASP A 336 -25.66 -28.88 9.43
C ASP A 336 -26.06 -27.97 8.24
N SER A 337 -25.43 -26.82 8.11
CA SER A 337 -25.64 -25.91 6.96
C SER A 337 -25.05 -26.51 5.69
N ILE A 338 -23.82 -27.05 5.76
CA ILE A 338 -23.17 -27.72 4.62
C ILE A 338 -23.99 -28.93 4.18
N ASP A 339 -24.48 -29.75 5.12
CA ASP A 339 -25.35 -30.91 4.83
C ASP A 339 -26.69 -30.48 4.17
N LYS A 340 -27.11 -29.20 4.34
CA LYS A 340 -28.28 -28.59 3.68
C LYS A 340 -27.94 -27.90 2.35
N GLY A 341 -26.71 -28.02 1.85
CA GLY A 341 -26.31 -27.50 0.55
C GLY A 341 -25.63 -26.12 0.59
N TYR A 342 -25.29 -25.61 1.77
CA TYR A 342 -24.48 -24.41 1.82
C TYR A 342 -23.04 -24.71 1.39
N GLU A 343 -22.47 -23.83 0.57
CA GLU A 343 -21.04 -23.83 0.30
C GLU A 343 -20.33 -22.90 1.28
N TYR A 344 -19.27 -23.40 1.92
CA TYR A 344 -18.38 -22.61 2.77
C TYR A 344 -16.98 -22.61 2.18
N TYR A 345 -16.31 -21.47 2.28
CA TYR A 345 -14.91 -21.31 1.88
C TYR A 345 -14.10 -20.65 2.96
N ILE A 346 -12.90 -21.17 3.23
CA ILE A 346 -11.86 -20.51 4.02
C ILE A 346 -11.09 -19.60 3.08
N LEU A 347 -10.93 -18.34 3.47
CA LEU A 347 -10.12 -17.35 2.77
C LEU A 347 -8.70 -17.43 3.29
N LYS A 348 -7.74 -17.44 2.39
CA LYS A 348 -6.30 -17.54 2.74
C LYS A 348 -5.49 -16.47 2.03
N SER A 349 -4.49 -15.94 2.74
CA SER A 349 -3.44 -15.08 2.19
C SER A 349 -2.10 -15.58 2.72
N GLY A 350 -1.15 -15.87 1.83
CA GLY A 350 0.16 -16.41 2.19
C GLY A 350 0.09 -17.68 3.05
N GLY A 351 -0.89 -18.54 2.81
CA GLY A 351 -1.08 -19.78 3.56
C GLY A 351 -1.79 -19.63 4.92
N GLN A 352 -2.08 -18.41 5.38
CA GLN A 352 -2.81 -18.14 6.62
C GLN A 352 -4.31 -18.05 6.37
N ASP A 353 -5.12 -18.56 7.30
CA ASP A 353 -6.57 -18.39 7.28
C ASP A 353 -6.90 -16.97 7.76
N ILE A 354 -7.53 -16.18 6.88
CA ILE A 354 -7.81 -14.75 7.11
C ILE A 354 -9.29 -14.43 7.23
N GLY A 355 -10.15 -15.43 7.03
CA GLY A 355 -11.59 -15.27 7.09
C GLY A 355 -12.33 -16.44 6.46
N TYR A 356 -13.63 -16.30 6.36
CA TYR A 356 -14.50 -17.31 5.73
C TYR A 356 -15.74 -16.67 5.10
N THR A 357 -16.30 -17.35 4.12
CA THR A 357 -17.60 -17.02 3.53
C THR A 357 -18.47 -18.26 3.48
N GLY A 358 -19.80 -18.05 3.48
CA GLY A 358 -20.78 -19.12 3.35
C GLY A 358 -22.03 -18.61 2.65
N PHE A 359 -22.51 -19.36 1.67
CA PHE A 359 -23.70 -19.02 0.89
C PHE A 359 -24.47 -20.26 0.46
N ASN A 360 -25.72 -20.07 0.06
CA ASN A 360 -26.60 -21.17 -0.40
C ASN A 360 -27.30 -20.77 -1.69
N PHE A 361 -27.45 -21.72 -2.60
CA PHE A 361 -28.23 -21.55 -3.82
C PHE A 361 -29.70 -21.81 -3.53
N GLU A 362 -30.55 -20.82 -3.81
CA GLU A 362 -31.99 -20.91 -3.87
C GLU A 362 -32.42 -21.07 -5.34
N GLU A 363 -33.71 -21.18 -5.62
CA GLU A 363 -34.21 -21.45 -6.96
C GLU A 363 -33.80 -20.43 -8.01
N ASP A 364 -33.81 -19.12 -7.66
CA ASP A 364 -33.54 -18.03 -8.59
C ASP A 364 -32.46 -17.02 -8.11
N ARG A 365 -31.89 -17.26 -6.95
CA ARG A 365 -30.90 -16.35 -6.31
C ARG A 365 -29.98 -17.06 -5.33
N VAL A 366 -28.90 -16.39 -4.94
CA VAL A 366 -27.96 -16.88 -3.92
C VAL A 366 -28.20 -16.13 -2.60
N PHE A 367 -28.37 -16.86 -1.51
CA PHE A 367 -28.33 -16.28 -0.16
C PHE A 367 -26.89 -16.24 0.36
N ILE A 368 -26.32 -15.06 0.54
CA ILE A 368 -25.00 -14.86 1.13
C ILE A 368 -25.16 -14.78 2.64
N SER A 369 -24.89 -15.87 3.32
CA SER A 369 -25.08 -16.01 4.78
C SER A 369 -23.92 -15.47 5.60
N LYS A 370 -22.69 -15.59 5.08
CA LYS A 370 -21.48 -15.28 5.82
C LYS A 370 -20.45 -14.58 4.92
N ILE A 371 -19.94 -13.45 5.36
CA ILE A 371 -18.70 -12.81 4.87
C ILE A 371 -18.00 -12.25 6.11
N TYR A 372 -16.95 -12.89 6.56
CA TYR A 372 -16.21 -12.51 7.75
C TYR A 372 -14.71 -12.53 7.50
N LEU A 373 -14.04 -11.46 7.91
CA LEU A 373 -12.59 -11.27 7.80
C LEU A 373 -12.01 -10.98 9.18
N ASP A 374 -10.84 -11.51 9.45
CA ASP A 374 -10.03 -11.08 10.58
C ASP A 374 -9.79 -9.57 10.53
N ARG A 375 -9.64 -8.94 11.69
CA ARG A 375 -9.53 -7.49 11.84
C ARG A 375 -8.49 -6.88 10.91
N ASP A 376 -7.31 -7.49 10.88
CA ASP A 376 -6.14 -7.00 10.16
C ASP A 376 -6.29 -7.06 8.63
N TYR A 377 -7.33 -7.75 8.13
CA TYR A 377 -7.62 -7.92 6.72
C TYR A 377 -8.88 -7.18 6.26
N ARG A 378 -9.53 -6.41 7.17
CA ARG A 378 -10.67 -5.55 6.84
C ARG A 378 -10.18 -4.25 6.20
N GLY A 379 -11.00 -3.66 5.32
CA GLY A 379 -10.66 -2.40 4.65
C GLY A 379 -9.72 -2.52 3.46
N LEU A 380 -9.19 -3.72 3.17
CA LEU A 380 -8.24 -4.00 2.08
C LEU A 380 -8.91 -4.39 0.76
N GLY A 381 -10.21 -4.12 0.60
CA GLY A 381 -10.94 -4.43 -0.65
C GLY A 381 -11.29 -5.89 -0.87
N LEU A 382 -10.95 -6.80 0.06
CA LEU A 382 -11.13 -8.26 -0.12
C LEU A 382 -12.58 -8.71 -0.30
N SER A 383 -13.54 -7.92 0.17
CA SER A 383 -14.96 -8.22 -0.06
C SER A 383 -15.32 -8.28 -1.54
N ALA A 384 -14.64 -7.52 -2.40
CA ALA A 384 -14.86 -7.57 -3.85
C ALA A 384 -14.46 -8.94 -4.42
N GLN A 385 -13.33 -9.51 -4.00
CA GLN A 385 -12.87 -10.84 -4.45
C GLN A 385 -13.80 -11.95 -3.94
N ILE A 386 -14.33 -11.82 -2.71
CA ILE A 386 -15.31 -12.76 -2.16
C ILE A 386 -16.62 -12.72 -2.97
N LEU A 387 -17.11 -11.52 -3.27
CA LEU A 387 -18.32 -11.35 -4.08
C LEU A 387 -18.12 -11.85 -5.52
N ASP A 388 -16.92 -11.69 -6.08
CA ASP A 388 -16.61 -12.24 -7.40
C ASP A 388 -16.62 -13.79 -7.41
N LEU A 389 -16.05 -14.44 -6.39
CA LEU A 389 -16.20 -15.89 -6.21
C LEU A 389 -17.68 -16.30 -6.21
N ILE A 390 -18.51 -15.65 -5.38
CA ILE A 390 -19.94 -15.97 -5.26
C ILE A 390 -20.65 -15.76 -6.60
N ARG A 391 -20.34 -14.66 -7.31
CA ARG A 391 -20.87 -14.37 -8.64
C ARG A 391 -20.51 -15.46 -9.66
N VAL A 392 -19.24 -15.86 -9.71
CA VAL A 392 -18.78 -16.93 -10.62
C VAL A 392 -19.49 -18.25 -10.31
N ARG A 393 -19.62 -18.60 -9.03
CA ARG A 393 -20.36 -19.81 -8.61
C ARG A 393 -21.85 -19.72 -8.99
N ALA A 394 -22.51 -18.58 -8.74
CA ALA A 394 -23.90 -18.35 -9.11
C ALA A 394 -24.13 -18.49 -10.61
N LEU A 395 -23.27 -17.87 -11.44
CA LEU A 395 -23.36 -17.95 -12.90
C LEU A 395 -23.19 -19.39 -13.41
N SER A 396 -22.36 -20.22 -12.76
CA SER A 396 -22.22 -21.63 -13.14
C SER A 396 -23.51 -22.46 -12.88
N GLU A 397 -24.39 -22.00 -11.99
CA GLU A 397 -25.72 -22.57 -11.72
C GLU A 397 -26.83 -21.82 -12.50
N GLY A 398 -26.50 -20.87 -13.37
CA GLY A 398 -27.49 -20.10 -14.15
C GLY A 398 -28.21 -19.02 -13.34
N ILE A 399 -27.68 -18.64 -12.18
CA ILE A 399 -28.28 -17.67 -11.26
C ILE A 399 -27.60 -16.30 -11.46
N HIS A 400 -28.39 -15.23 -11.53
CA HIS A 400 -27.94 -13.87 -11.80
C HIS A 400 -28.25 -12.88 -10.68
N LYS A 401 -28.64 -13.37 -9.50
CA LYS A 401 -29.02 -12.54 -8.35
C LYS A 401 -28.46 -13.13 -7.07
N ALA A 402 -28.09 -12.24 -6.17
CA ALA A 402 -27.76 -12.61 -4.80
C ALA A 402 -28.41 -11.65 -3.80
N TYR A 403 -28.60 -12.09 -2.56
CA TYR A 403 -29.03 -11.25 -1.48
C TYR A 403 -28.33 -11.62 -0.18
N LEU A 404 -28.33 -10.68 0.75
CA LEU A 404 -27.82 -10.86 2.10
C LEU A 404 -28.67 -10.07 3.10
N THR A 405 -28.51 -10.38 4.38
CA THR A 405 -29.01 -9.56 5.48
C THR A 405 -27.86 -8.93 6.25
N VAL A 406 -28.03 -7.69 6.68
CA VAL A 406 -27.02 -6.94 7.42
C VAL A 406 -27.68 -6.08 8.51
N LYS A 407 -27.11 -6.11 9.72
CA LYS A 407 -27.60 -5.32 10.85
C LYS A 407 -27.67 -3.83 10.49
N ARG A 408 -28.80 -3.17 10.75
CA ARG A 408 -29.11 -1.79 10.30
C ARG A 408 -28.13 -0.74 10.77
N ASP A 409 -27.46 -0.96 11.90
CA ASP A 409 -26.44 -0.07 12.43
C ASP A 409 -25.01 -0.40 11.97
N ASN A 410 -24.81 -1.46 11.18
CA ASN A 410 -23.51 -1.80 10.58
C ASN A 410 -23.26 -0.97 9.31
N LEU A 411 -23.11 0.35 9.49
CA LEU A 411 -22.95 1.31 8.38
C LEU A 411 -21.73 1.00 7.52
N GLN A 412 -20.67 0.48 8.12
CA GLN A 412 -19.45 0.10 7.39
C GLN A 412 -19.73 -0.99 6.34
N ALA A 413 -20.38 -2.07 6.75
CA ALA A 413 -20.74 -3.16 5.84
C ALA A 413 -21.78 -2.71 4.79
N ILE A 414 -22.81 -1.98 5.20
CA ILE A 414 -23.84 -1.45 4.31
C ILE A 414 -23.21 -0.60 3.20
N ASN A 415 -22.29 0.31 3.56
CA ASN A 415 -21.61 1.16 2.57
C ASN A 415 -20.67 0.34 1.66
N ALA A 416 -20.03 -0.71 2.17
CA ALA A 416 -19.22 -1.60 1.34
C ALA A 416 -20.08 -2.36 0.32
N TYR A 417 -21.22 -2.92 0.73
CA TYR A 417 -22.15 -3.60 -0.17
C TYR A 417 -22.78 -2.66 -1.20
N LYS A 418 -23.15 -1.45 -0.81
CA LYS A 418 -23.65 -0.43 -1.76
C LYS A 418 -22.61 -0.08 -2.84
N ARG A 419 -21.34 0.06 -2.47
CA ARG A 419 -20.26 0.27 -3.45
C ARG A 419 -20.06 -0.92 -4.38
N ALA A 420 -20.36 -2.14 -3.91
CA ALA A 420 -20.33 -3.34 -4.72
C ALA A 420 -21.59 -3.55 -5.60
N GLY A 421 -22.54 -2.61 -5.57
CA GLY A 421 -23.74 -2.63 -6.41
C GLY A 421 -24.99 -3.21 -5.74
N PHE A 422 -24.95 -3.51 -4.44
CA PHE A 422 -26.15 -3.92 -3.71
C PHE A 422 -27.09 -2.74 -3.46
N ILE A 423 -28.39 -3.02 -3.54
CA ILE A 423 -29.47 -2.09 -3.19
C ILE A 423 -30.25 -2.61 -1.98
N VAL A 424 -30.76 -1.72 -1.14
CA VAL A 424 -31.65 -2.11 -0.04
C VAL A 424 -33.02 -2.42 -0.62
N SER A 425 -33.45 -3.68 -0.52
CA SER A 425 -34.75 -4.16 -1.04
C SER A 425 -35.79 -4.32 0.05
N GLY A 426 -35.38 -4.44 1.34
CA GLY A 426 -36.31 -4.64 2.42
C GLY A 426 -35.68 -4.55 3.80
N GLN A 427 -36.49 -4.89 4.81
CA GLN A 427 -36.10 -4.98 6.22
C GLN A 427 -36.66 -6.27 6.80
N ALA A 428 -35.93 -6.85 7.76
CA ALA A 428 -36.36 -8.02 8.52
C ALA A 428 -36.06 -7.82 10.00
N ASP A 429 -37.05 -8.07 10.85
CA ASP A 429 -36.90 -8.18 12.29
C ASP A 429 -37.13 -9.64 12.66
N THR A 430 -36.10 -10.33 13.10
CA THR A 430 -36.14 -11.77 13.36
C THR A 430 -35.85 -12.05 14.83
N ASP A 431 -36.81 -12.67 15.51
CA ASP A 431 -36.58 -13.25 16.84
C ASP A 431 -35.65 -14.47 16.69
N ILE A 432 -34.46 -14.36 17.27
CA ILE A 432 -33.47 -15.44 17.27
C ILE A 432 -33.51 -16.30 18.51
N GLY A 433 -34.47 -16.07 19.41
CA GLY A 433 -34.65 -16.78 20.67
C GLY A 433 -33.83 -16.19 21.80
N ASN A 434 -34.03 -16.67 23.01
CA ASN A 434 -33.40 -16.19 24.24
C ASN A 434 -33.60 -14.69 24.52
N GLY A 435 -34.68 -14.08 23.97
CA GLY A 435 -34.95 -12.65 24.10
C GLY A 435 -34.10 -11.75 23.21
N TYR A 436 -33.39 -12.31 22.24
CA TYR A 436 -32.59 -11.57 21.28
C TYR A 436 -33.28 -11.46 19.92
N GLU A 437 -33.08 -10.31 19.25
CA GLU A 437 -33.62 -10.03 17.92
C GLU A 437 -32.48 -9.60 16.98
N MET A 438 -32.64 -9.92 15.70
CA MET A 438 -31.84 -9.36 14.61
C MET A 438 -32.68 -8.37 13.81
N ASN A 439 -32.23 -7.12 13.74
CA ASN A 439 -32.89 -6.03 13.04
C ASN A 439 -32.03 -5.71 11.79
N ASP A 440 -32.36 -6.31 10.66
CA ASP A 440 -31.52 -6.29 9.47
C ASP A 440 -32.16 -5.51 8.32
N TYR A 441 -31.32 -4.97 7.42
CA TYR A 441 -31.69 -4.69 6.06
C TYR A 441 -31.48 -5.94 5.20
N ILE A 442 -32.36 -6.09 4.19
CA ILE A 442 -32.18 -7.03 3.10
C ILE A 442 -31.58 -6.26 1.95
N LEU A 443 -30.41 -6.68 1.47
CA LEU A 443 -29.73 -6.11 0.32
C LEU A 443 -29.71 -7.10 -0.82
N GLU A 444 -30.03 -6.63 -2.03
CA GLU A 444 -30.04 -7.44 -3.26
C GLU A 444 -29.00 -6.93 -4.25
N TRP A 445 -28.43 -7.86 -5.01
CA TRP A 445 -27.44 -7.60 -6.04
C TRP A 445 -27.78 -8.40 -7.29
N SER A 446 -27.85 -7.72 -8.44
CA SER A 446 -28.03 -8.37 -9.76
C SER A 446 -26.74 -8.20 -10.57
N PHE A 447 -26.29 -9.24 -11.25
CA PHE A 447 -25.02 -9.30 -11.99
C PHE A 447 -25.11 -10.10 -13.29
#